data_ddee7d1f43e0a3ff136c2dae3acda600
#
_entry.id   ddee7d1f43e0a3ff136c2dae3acda600
#
_cell.length_a   1.000
_cell.length_b   1.000
_cell.length_c   1.000
_cell.angle_alpha   90.00
_cell.angle_beta   90.00
_cell.angle_gamma   90.00
#
_symmetry.space_group_name_H-M   'P 1'
#
loop_
_entity.id
_entity.type
_entity.pdbx_description
1 polymer ?
#
loop_
_entity_poly.entity_id
_entity_poly.type
_entity_poly.pdbx_seq_one_letter_code
_entity_poly.pdbx_strand_id
1 'polypeptide(L)'
;MNGFLLVDKDGGMTSHDVVAKARKRFGTKKVGHAGTLDPMATGVLVLGIGSATRLLQYITDGAKEYLGTIRLGISTHTDDREGEVLAVCDASEITDAQIKDFLATQIGKISQKPSSVSAIKIDGKAAHQRVRDGEVVDLPPREVEIYELEIKDIRREDNFVDIDIRVKCSAGTYIRSIARDLGIALYVGGHLTALRRTLVSPFAIQECGTYQEREVISVAEGISKVLPIRSLDFNEMNEISFGRYLAPNPASGTYAALSPQGEFAALLENKIVAEKSVAAPIMVAVKE
;
A
#
# COMPACT_ATOMS: atom_id res chain seq x y z
N MET A 1 13.59 19.52 5.84
CA MET A 1 12.97 18.46 6.69
C MET A 1 12.86 17.18 5.87
N ASN A 2 13.38 16.06 6.40
CA ASN A 2 13.37 14.73 5.77
C ASN A 2 12.81 13.70 6.76
N GLY A 3 11.92 12.80 6.31
CA GLY A 3 11.35 11.76 7.18
C GLY A 3 10.04 11.19 6.65
N PHE A 4 9.38 10.40 7.48
CA PHE A 4 8.09 9.80 7.17
C PHE A 4 6.98 10.40 8.04
N LEU A 5 5.81 10.62 7.43
CA LEU A 5 4.60 11.03 8.13
C LEU A 5 3.57 9.91 8.03
N LEU A 6 3.15 9.38 9.18
CA LEU A 6 2.18 8.30 9.28
C LEU A 6 0.79 8.89 9.45
N VAL A 7 -0.02 8.84 8.40
CA VAL A 7 -1.34 9.48 8.37
C VAL A 7 -2.45 8.44 8.48
N ASP A 8 -3.41 8.66 9.36
CA ASP A 8 -4.74 8.06 9.28
C ASP A 8 -5.57 8.89 8.30
N LYS A 9 -5.68 8.41 7.06
CA LYS A 9 -6.41 9.13 6.00
C LYS A 9 -7.91 9.04 6.24
N ASP A 10 -8.58 10.19 6.25
CA ASP A 10 -10.04 10.26 6.27
C ASP A 10 -10.67 9.85 4.93
N GLY A 11 -11.93 9.42 4.96
CA GLY A 11 -12.74 9.20 3.76
C GLY A 11 -13.02 10.50 2.99
N GLY A 12 -13.37 10.36 1.70
CA GLY A 12 -13.70 11.49 0.82
C GLY A 12 -12.51 12.28 0.29
N MET A 13 -11.27 11.87 0.61
CA MET A 13 -10.02 12.46 0.09
C MET A 13 -9.23 11.44 -0.70
N THR A 14 -8.62 11.86 -1.80
CA THR A 14 -7.62 11.05 -2.49
C THR A 14 -6.29 11.04 -1.73
N SER A 15 -5.44 10.02 -1.97
CA SER A 15 -4.07 10.02 -1.44
C SER A 15 -3.25 11.23 -1.92
N HIS A 16 -3.54 11.75 -3.13
CA HIS A 16 -2.91 12.95 -3.67
C HIS A 16 -3.34 14.23 -2.94
N ASP A 17 -4.59 14.33 -2.47
CA ASP A 17 -5.04 15.46 -1.66
C ASP A 17 -4.29 15.53 -0.34
N VAL A 18 -4.06 14.38 0.31
CA VAL A 18 -3.24 14.29 1.53
C VAL A 18 -1.82 14.73 1.26
N VAL A 19 -1.21 14.27 0.14
CA VAL A 19 0.12 14.72 -0.29
C VAL A 19 0.15 16.23 -0.52
N ALA A 20 -0.86 16.80 -1.18
CA ALA A 20 -0.95 18.25 -1.43
C ALA A 20 -1.04 19.05 -0.11
N LYS A 21 -1.85 18.58 0.84
CA LYS A 21 -1.95 19.17 2.19
C LYS A 21 -0.63 19.09 2.95
N ALA A 22 0.06 17.94 2.90
CA ALA A 22 1.39 17.77 3.50
C ALA A 22 2.43 18.70 2.86
N ARG A 23 2.43 18.85 1.52
CA ARG A 23 3.29 19.82 0.81
C ARG A 23 3.11 21.24 1.32
N LYS A 24 1.85 21.65 1.54
CA LYS A 24 1.52 22.96 2.09
C LYS A 24 2.02 23.12 3.54
N ARG A 25 1.77 22.10 4.39
CA ARG A 25 2.18 22.11 5.80
C ARG A 25 3.70 22.25 5.96
N PHE A 26 4.47 21.51 5.17
CA PHE A 26 5.94 21.45 5.31
C PHE A 26 6.71 22.35 4.34
N GLY A 27 6.02 23.16 3.53
CA GLY A 27 6.66 24.10 2.61
C GLY A 27 7.54 23.45 1.54
N THR A 28 7.26 22.21 1.13
CA THR A 28 8.10 21.46 0.18
C THR A 28 7.27 20.75 -0.89
N LYS A 29 7.80 20.72 -2.13
CA LYS A 29 7.22 19.94 -3.23
C LYS A 29 7.58 18.45 -3.17
N LYS A 30 8.64 18.09 -2.41
CA LYS A 30 9.15 16.72 -2.30
C LYS A 30 8.35 15.95 -1.26
N VAL A 31 7.12 15.55 -1.60
CA VAL A 31 6.27 14.66 -0.80
C VAL A 31 5.62 13.63 -1.72
N GLY A 32 5.69 12.35 -1.34
CA GLY A 32 5.06 11.22 -2.01
C GLY A 32 4.40 10.28 -0.99
N HIS A 33 3.73 9.21 -1.45
CA HIS A 33 3.11 8.21 -0.58
C HIS A 33 3.49 6.78 -0.97
N ALA A 34 3.44 5.84 0.00
CA ALA A 34 3.67 4.42 -0.20
C ALA A 34 2.34 3.67 -0.38
N GLY A 35 1.82 3.67 -1.60
CA GLY A 35 0.58 2.96 -1.96
C GLY A 35 -0.69 3.78 -1.83
N THR A 36 -1.41 3.89 -2.92
CA THR A 36 -2.68 4.62 -3.03
C THR A 36 -3.77 3.99 -2.13
N LEU A 37 -4.60 4.82 -1.55
CA LEU A 37 -5.91 4.48 -1.01
C LEU A 37 -6.98 5.15 -1.88
N ASP A 38 -8.06 4.41 -2.16
CA ASP A 38 -9.23 4.95 -2.85
C ASP A 38 -9.86 6.10 -2.04
N PRO A 39 -10.61 7.02 -2.66
CA PRO A 39 -11.19 8.17 -1.95
C PRO A 39 -12.09 7.74 -0.78
N MET A 40 -12.93 6.71 -0.99
CA MET A 40 -13.81 6.17 0.05
C MET A 40 -13.05 5.49 1.20
N ALA A 41 -11.85 4.96 0.93
CA ALA A 41 -11.08 4.20 1.90
C ALA A 41 -10.42 5.11 2.95
N THR A 42 -10.28 4.60 4.17
CA THR A 42 -9.63 5.26 5.30
C THR A 42 -8.38 4.51 5.76
N GLY A 43 -7.63 5.09 6.71
CA GLY A 43 -6.57 4.38 7.41
C GLY A 43 -5.15 4.72 6.95
N VAL A 44 -4.22 3.82 7.20
CA VAL A 44 -2.77 4.03 7.09
C VAL A 44 -2.37 4.53 5.70
N LEU A 45 -1.81 5.72 5.63
CA LEU A 45 -1.15 6.29 4.47
C LEU A 45 0.23 6.81 4.89
N VAL A 46 1.29 6.12 4.48
CA VAL A 46 2.67 6.52 4.78
C VAL A 46 3.13 7.52 3.73
N LEU A 47 3.49 8.74 4.17
CA LEU A 47 4.10 9.76 3.32
C LEU A 47 5.60 9.82 3.57
N GLY A 48 6.39 10.00 2.50
CA GLY A 48 7.80 10.37 2.57
C GLY A 48 7.94 11.85 2.26
N ILE A 49 8.76 12.54 3.05
CA ILE A 49 9.05 13.98 2.92
C ILE A 49 10.54 14.15 2.61
N GLY A 50 10.86 15.02 1.66
CA GLY A 50 12.24 15.31 1.25
C GLY A 50 12.94 14.06 0.69
N SER A 51 14.11 13.71 1.23
CA SER A 51 14.90 12.54 0.80
C SER A 51 14.18 11.21 1.04
N ALA A 52 13.28 11.12 2.03
CA ALA A 52 12.50 9.92 2.33
C ALA A 52 11.58 9.50 1.18
N THR A 53 11.24 10.39 0.23
CA THR A 53 10.48 10.01 -0.96
C THR A 53 11.14 8.91 -1.79
N ARG A 54 12.49 8.83 -1.78
CA ARG A 54 13.26 7.81 -2.49
C ARG A 54 13.23 6.45 -1.79
N LEU A 55 12.79 6.41 -0.52
CA LEU A 55 12.72 5.21 0.30
C LEU A 55 11.33 4.56 0.30
N LEU A 56 10.32 5.27 -0.23
CA LEU A 56 8.92 4.80 -0.23
C LEU A 56 8.73 3.46 -0.95
N GLN A 57 9.54 3.14 -1.96
CA GLN A 57 9.46 1.86 -2.66
C GLN A 57 9.62 0.67 -1.71
N TYR A 58 10.52 0.72 -0.73
CA TYR A 58 10.76 -0.36 0.24
C TYR A 58 9.57 -0.56 1.19
N ILE A 59 8.75 0.47 1.39
CA ILE A 59 7.51 0.41 2.18
C ILE A 59 6.34 -0.08 1.31
N THR A 60 6.32 0.35 0.03
CA THR A 60 5.24 0.01 -0.91
C THR A 60 5.14 -1.50 -1.15
N ASP A 61 6.24 -2.23 -1.13
CA ASP A 61 6.27 -3.67 -1.40
C ASP A 61 5.89 -4.53 -0.17
N GLY A 62 5.81 -3.93 1.02
CA GLY A 62 5.41 -4.63 2.25
C GLY A 62 3.95 -5.12 2.23
N ALA A 63 3.62 -6.08 3.09
CA ALA A 63 2.26 -6.57 3.29
C ALA A 63 1.30 -5.45 3.75
N LYS A 64 0.01 -5.60 3.45
CA LYS A 64 -1.06 -4.70 3.88
C LYS A 64 -2.13 -5.47 4.61
N GLU A 65 -2.80 -4.80 5.53
CA GLU A 65 -3.99 -5.33 6.18
C GLU A 65 -5.15 -4.34 6.04
N TYR A 66 -6.33 -4.91 5.82
CA TYR A 66 -7.56 -4.15 5.63
C TYR A 66 -8.70 -4.73 6.44
N LEU A 67 -9.55 -3.86 6.95
CA LEU A 67 -10.92 -4.16 7.32
C LEU A 67 -11.83 -3.63 6.21
N GLY A 68 -12.81 -4.42 5.78
CA GLY A 68 -13.73 -4.02 4.72
C GLY A 68 -15.11 -4.61 4.93
N THR A 69 -16.13 -3.99 4.32
CA THR A 69 -17.48 -4.51 4.24
C THR A 69 -17.83 -4.75 2.78
N ILE A 70 -18.14 -5.99 2.43
CA ILE A 70 -18.65 -6.39 1.13
C ILE A 70 -20.17 -6.38 1.20
N ARG A 71 -20.86 -5.73 0.26
CA ARG A 71 -22.30 -5.87 0.04
C ARG A 71 -22.57 -6.72 -1.17
N LEU A 72 -23.32 -7.81 -0.99
CA LEU A 72 -23.91 -8.61 -2.05
C LEU A 72 -25.30 -8.09 -2.39
N GLY A 73 -25.73 -8.29 -3.64
CA GLY A 73 -27.01 -7.84 -4.17
C GLY A 73 -26.89 -6.58 -5.03
N ILE A 74 -25.74 -5.93 -5.09
CA ILE A 74 -25.52 -4.73 -5.91
C ILE A 74 -24.15 -4.81 -6.57
N SER A 75 -24.08 -4.58 -7.88
CA SER A 75 -22.85 -4.33 -8.61
C SER A 75 -22.72 -2.85 -8.96
N THR A 76 -21.48 -2.31 -8.91
CA THR A 76 -21.20 -0.92 -9.24
C THR A 76 -20.05 -0.82 -10.24
N HIS A 77 -19.98 0.31 -10.96
CA HIS A 77 -18.96 0.54 -11.98
C HIS A 77 -17.52 0.58 -11.44
N THR A 78 -17.33 0.98 -10.18
CA THR A 78 -15.99 1.08 -9.55
C THR A 78 -15.67 -0.08 -8.62
N ASP A 79 -16.56 -1.08 -8.50
CA ASP A 79 -16.49 -2.17 -7.53
C ASP A 79 -16.54 -1.68 -6.06
N ASP A 80 -16.96 -0.42 -5.82
CA ASP A 80 -17.14 0.20 -4.51
C ASP A 80 -18.35 1.12 -4.48
N ARG A 81 -18.68 1.68 -3.31
CA ARG A 81 -19.87 2.52 -3.08
C ARG A 81 -19.88 3.88 -3.82
N GLU A 82 -18.77 4.29 -4.40
CA GLU A 82 -18.67 5.58 -5.12
C GLU A 82 -19.08 5.42 -6.60
N GLY A 83 -19.16 4.18 -7.10
CA GLY A 83 -19.54 3.86 -8.47
C GLY A 83 -21.05 3.91 -8.71
N GLU A 84 -21.44 4.24 -9.93
CA GLU A 84 -22.81 4.10 -10.39
C GLU A 84 -23.26 2.64 -10.27
N VAL A 85 -24.51 2.42 -9.83
CA VAL A 85 -25.12 1.10 -9.73
C VAL A 85 -25.37 0.55 -11.13
N LEU A 86 -24.83 -0.63 -11.41
CA LEU A 86 -24.99 -1.33 -12.68
C LEU A 86 -26.16 -2.31 -12.66
N ALA A 87 -26.34 -3.03 -11.53
CA ALA A 87 -27.41 -3.99 -11.34
C ALA A 87 -27.73 -4.15 -9.86
N VAL A 88 -29.00 -4.49 -9.59
CA VAL A 88 -29.50 -4.87 -8.26
C VAL A 88 -30.16 -6.24 -8.40
N CYS A 89 -29.79 -7.18 -7.54
CA CYS A 89 -30.27 -8.54 -7.49
C CYS A 89 -30.64 -8.90 -6.05
N ASP A 90 -31.57 -9.86 -5.89
CA ASP A 90 -31.87 -10.38 -4.57
C ASP A 90 -30.78 -11.35 -4.12
N ALA A 91 -30.15 -11.05 -2.97
CA ALA A 91 -29.10 -11.86 -2.33
C ALA A 91 -29.61 -12.57 -1.06
N SER A 92 -30.92 -12.48 -0.72
CA SER A 92 -31.50 -13.03 0.53
C SER A 92 -31.30 -14.53 0.70
N GLU A 93 -31.27 -15.28 -0.40
CA GLU A 93 -31.08 -16.74 -0.42
C GLU A 93 -29.60 -17.18 -0.34
N ILE A 94 -28.66 -16.25 -0.41
CA ILE A 94 -27.23 -16.57 -0.32
C ILE A 94 -26.90 -17.03 1.10
N THR A 95 -26.36 -18.25 1.22
CA THR A 95 -26.03 -18.86 2.50
C THR A 95 -24.62 -18.49 2.96
N ASP A 96 -24.39 -18.56 4.27
CA ASP A 96 -23.04 -18.37 4.87
C ASP A 96 -22.04 -19.39 4.33
N ALA A 97 -22.49 -20.61 4.02
CA ALA A 97 -21.63 -21.65 3.48
C ALA A 97 -21.08 -21.25 2.09
N GLN A 98 -21.94 -20.78 1.18
CA GLN A 98 -21.51 -20.32 -0.14
C GLN A 98 -20.51 -19.17 -0.07
N ILE A 99 -20.73 -18.22 0.85
CA ILE A 99 -19.80 -17.09 1.09
C ILE A 99 -18.45 -17.61 1.58
N LYS A 100 -18.46 -18.48 2.61
CA LYS A 100 -17.25 -19.07 3.20
C LYS A 100 -16.47 -19.91 2.18
N ASP A 101 -17.17 -20.73 1.41
CA ASP A 101 -16.55 -21.60 0.41
C ASP A 101 -15.83 -20.78 -0.66
N PHE A 102 -16.46 -19.70 -1.17
CA PHE A 102 -15.79 -18.82 -2.14
C PHE A 102 -14.60 -18.09 -1.51
N LEU A 103 -14.76 -17.44 -0.35
CA LEU A 103 -13.68 -16.66 0.27
C LEU A 103 -12.49 -17.54 0.66
N ALA A 104 -12.70 -18.80 1.00
CA ALA A 104 -11.62 -19.75 1.24
C ALA A 104 -10.76 -19.99 -0.02
N THR A 105 -11.33 -19.94 -1.23
CA THR A 105 -10.57 -20.06 -2.49
C THR A 105 -9.67 -18.86 -2.78
N GLN A 106 -9.89 -17.74 -2.10
CA GLN A 106 -9.10 -16.52 -2.29
C GLN A 106 -7.82 -16.50 -1.45
N ILE A 107 -7.62 -17.45 -0.52
CA ILE A 107 -6.42 -17.52 0.32
C ILE A 107 -5.26 -18.16 -0.46
N GLY A 108 -4.06 -17.60 -0.32
CA GLY A 108 -2.86 -18.02 -1.03
C GLY A 108 -2.58 -17.19 -2.29
N LYS A 109 -1.85 -17.77 -3.23
CA LYS A 109 -1.53 -17.12 -4.50
C LYS A 109 -2.70 -17.26 -5.48
N ILE A 110 -3.20 -16.12 -5.94
CA ILE A 110 -4.32 -16.05 -6.87
C ILE A 110 -4.00 -15.16 -8.07
N SER A 111 -4.65 -15.41 -9.18
CA SER A 111 -4.64 -14.54 -10.35
C SER A 111 -5.84 -13.60 -10.28
N GLN A 112 -5.61 -12.35 -9.87
CA GLN A 112 -6.67 -11.37 -9.66
C GLN A 112 -6.74 -10.37 -10.81
N LYS A 113 -7.92 -10.15 -11.37
CA LYS A 113 -8.19 -9.07 -12.31
C LYS A 113 -8.45 -7.77 -11.54
N PRO A 114 -7.58 -6.73 -11.69
CA PRO A 114 -7.77 -5.46 -11.01
C PRO A 114 -9.10 -4.80 -11.38
N SER A 115 -9.62 -3.91 -10.52
CA SER A 115 -10.73 -3.03 -10.88
C SER A 115 -10.33 -2.13 -12.06
N SER A 116 -11.26 -1.93 -13.00
CA SER A 116 -11.05 -1.04 -14.17
C SER A 116 -10.74 0.39 -13.76
N VAL A 117 -11.28 0.84 -12.63
CA VAL A 117 -11.00 2.16 -12.04
C VAL A 117 -9.82 2.03 -11.06
N SER A 118 -8.60 2.10 -11.57
CA SER A 118 -7.38 1.94 -10.79
C SER A 118 -6.28 2.92 -11.19
N ALA A 119 -5.22 3.01 -10.39
CA ALA A 119 -4.03 3.81 -10.67
C ALA A 119 -3.04 3.12 -11.64
N ILE A 120 -3.36 1.92 -12.13
CA ILE A 120 -2.52 1.19 -13.10
C ILE A 120 -2.40 2.02 -14.38
N LYS A 121 -1.18 2.16 -14.88
CA LYS A 121 -0.93 2.87 -16.12
C LYS A 121 -0.91 1.92 -17.31
N ILE A 122 -1.64 2.31 -18.37
CA ILE A 122 -1.63 1.68 -19.69
C ILE A 122 -1.13 2.76 -20.65
N ASP A 123 -0.01 2.54 -21.33
CA ASP A 123 0.62 3.49 -22.24
C ASP A 123 0.82 4.89 -21.60
N GLY A 124 1.24 4.91 -20.32
CA GLY A 124 1.51 6.15 -19.58
C GLY A 124 0.30 6.85 -18.96
N LYS A 125 -0.96 6.50 -19.34
CA LYS A 125 -2.19 7.07 -18.80
C LYS A 125 -2.83 6.12 -17.77
N ALA A 126 -3.25 6.63 -16.61
CA ALA A 126 -3.85 5.79 -15.58
C ALA A 126 -5.23 5.25 -16.00
N ALA A 127 -5.54 4.01 -15.63
CA ALA A 127 -6.78 3.33 -15.99
C ALA A 127 -8.03 4.14 -15.58
N HIS A 128 -8.05 4.70 -14.36
CA HIS A 128 -9.16 5.56 -13.93
C HIS A 128 -9.35 6.82 -14.80
N GLN A 129 -8.28 7.34 -15.41
CA GLN A 129 -8.38 8.48 -16.33
C GLN A 129 -8.99 8.05 -17.68
N ARG A 130 -8.60 6.87 -18.17
CA ARG A 130 -9.18 6.30 -19.41
C ARG A 130 -10.67 6.05 -19.26
N VAL A 131 -11.08 5.46 -18.12
CA VAL A 131 -12.51 5.23 -17.81
C VAL A 131 -13.30 6.54 -17.77
N ARG A 132 -12.76 7.61 -17.14
CA ARG A 132 -13.39 8.94 -17.17
C ARG A 132 -13.54 9.53 -18.57
N ASP A 133 -12.62 9.22 -19.45
CA ASP A 133 -12.66 9.65 -20.86
C ASP A 133 -13.59 8.75 -21.72
N GLY A 134 -14.32 7.80 -21.09
CA GLY A 134 -15.29 6.91 -21.75
C GLY A 134 -14.65 5.67 -22.39
N GLU A 135 -13.36 5.40 -22.16
CA GLU A 135 -12.69 4.22 -22.69
C GLU A 135 -13.08 2.96 -21.87
N VAL A 136 -13.33 1.86 -22.55
CA VAL A 136 -13.47 0.54 -21.90
C VAL A 136 -12.06 0.05 -21.54
N VAL A 137 -11.80 -0.13 -20.24
CA VAL A 137 -10.49 -0.56 -19.75
C VAL A 137 -10.58 -2.02 -19.32
N ASP A 138 -9.84 -2.88 -20.01
CA ASP A 138 -9.64 -4.27 -19.65
C ASP A 138 -8.19 -4.47 -19.17
N LEU A 139 -8.02 -4.76 -17.88
CA LEU A 139 -6.71 -4.97 -17.27
C LEU A 139 -6.39 -6.47 -17.22
N PRO A 140 -5.17 -6.87 -17.60
CA PRO A 140 -4.76 -8.26 -17.47
C PRO A 140 -4.73 -8.67 -15.99
N PRO A 141 -5.07 -9.94 -15.68
CA PRO A 141 -4.92 -10.48 -14.36
C PRO A 141 -3.47 -10.37 -13.86
N ARG A 142 -3.30 -10.25 -12.55
CA ARG A 142 -2.00 -10.17 -11.89
C ARG A 142 -1.93 -11.18 -10.75
N GLU A 143 -0.76 -11.76 -10.56
CA GLU A 143 -0.51 -12.62 -9.41
C GLU A 143 -0.42 -11.77 -8.15
N VAL A 144 -1.23 -12.12 -7.15
CA VAL A 144 -1.23 -11.53 -5.80
C VAL A 144 -1.33 -12.65 -4.76
N GLU A 145 -1.01 -12.36 -3.52
CA GLU A 145 -1.09 -13.35 -2.44
C GLU A 145 -1.92 -12.81 -1.28
N ILE A 146 -2.94 -13.56 -0.88
CA ILE A 146 -3.75 -13.28 0.30
C ILE A 146 -3.27 -14.23 1.40
N TYR A 147 -2.59 -13.65 2.40
CA TYR A 147 -2.02 -14.42 3.51
C TYR A 147 -3.09 -14.88 4.51
N GLU A 148 -4.06 -13.99 4.78
CA GLU A 148 -5.15 -14.23 5.70
C GLU A 148 -6.41 -13.54 5.17
N LEU A 149 -7.55 -14.23 5.26
CA LEU A 149 -8.88 -13.68 5.01
C LEU A 149 -9.84 -14.25 6.04
N GLU A 150 -10.41 -13.39 6.86
CA GLU A 150 -11.34 -13.75 7.93
C GLU A 150 -12.66 -13.03 7.73
N ILE A 151 -13.77 -13.75 7.89
CA ILE A 151 -15.10 -13.17 8.03
C ILE A 151 -15.29 -12.79 9.50
N LYS A 152 -15.58 -11.52 9.76
CA LYS A 152 -15.83 -11.00 11.10
C LYS A 152 -17.29 -11.04 11.47
N ASP A 153 -18.17 -10.72 10.51
CA ASP A 153 -19.61 -10.72 10.70
C ASP A 153 -20.33 -10.86 9.35
N ILE A 154 -21.56 -11.40 9.38
CA ILE A 154 -22.47 -11.47 8.23
C ILE A 154 -23.83 -10.96 8.69
N ARG A 155 -24.28 -9.87 8.08
CA ARG A 155 -25.59 -9.24 8.35
C ARG A 155 -26.46 -9.34 7.11
N ARG A 156 -27.74 -9.54 7.34
CA ARG A 156 -28.76 -9.58 6.29
C ARG A 156 -29.78 -8.47 6.52
N GLU A 157 -30.04 -7.69 5.50
CA GLU A 157 -30.99 -6.60 5.51
C GLU A 157 -31.75 -6.60 4.18
N ASP A 158 -33.04 -6.87 4.24
CA ASP A 158 -33.88 -7.03 3.05
C ASP A 158 -33.24 -8.01 2.03
N ASN A 159 -33.00 -7.55 0.82
CA ASN A 159 -32.45 -8.32 -0.29
C ASN A 159 -30.89 -8.29 -0.34
N PHE A 160 -30.23 -7.78 0.69
CA PHE A 160 -28.78 -7.60 0.71
C PHE A 160 -28.08 -8.40 1.80
N VAL A 161 -26.83 -8.75 1.57
CA VAL A 161 -25.95 -9.36 2.58
C VAL A 161 -24.69 -8.53 2.72
N ASP A 162 -24.44 -8.01 3.92
CA ASP A 162 -23.22 -7.31 4.29
C ASP A 162 -22.28 -8.26 5.01
N ILE A 163 -21.03 -8.32 4.55
CA ILE A 163 -19.99 -9.22 5.05
C ILE A 163 -18.80 -8.38 5.50
N ASP A 164 -18.55 -8.34 6.79
CA ASP A 164 -17.34 -7.71 7.34
C ASP A 164 -16.17 -8.68 7.26
N ILE A 165 -15.09 -8.24 6.66
CA ILE A 165 -13.88 -9.04 6.44
C ILE A 165 -12.63 -8.34 6.98
N ARG A 166 -11.65 -9.17 7.40
CA ARG A 166 -10.26 -8.76 7.58
C ARG A 166 -9.41 -9.49 6.56
N VAL A 167 -8.58 -8.74 5.83
CA VAL A 167 -7.72 -9.28 4.78
C VAL A 167 -6.29 -8.81 5.00
N LYS A 168 -5.34 -9.75 5.07
CA LYS A 168 -3.90 -9.47 5.03
C LYS A 168 -3.33 -10.02 3.72
N CYS A 169 -2.65 -9.18 2.95
CA CYS A 169 -2.28 -9.50 1.57
C CYS A 169 -0.97 -8.83 1.12
N SER A 170 -0.46 -9.29 -0.01
CA SER A 170 0.68 -8.70 -0.70
C SER A 170 0.34 -7.32 -1.27
N ALA A 171 1.38 -6.57 -1.64
CA ALA A 171 1.24 -5.36 -2.44
C ALA A 171 0.52 -5.66 -3.77
N GLY A 172 -0.27 -4.70 -4.23
CA GLY A 172 -0.98 -4.81 -5.51
C GLY A 172 -2.32 -5.55 -5.46
N THR A 173 -2.72 -6.11 -4.31
CA THR A 173 -4.04 -6.75 -4.13
C THR A 173 -5.15 -5.69 -4.09
N TYR A 174 -6.23 -5.95 -4.83
CA TYR A 174 -7.44 -5.12 -4.89
C TYR A 174 -8.55 -5.75 -4.06
N ILE A 175 -8.85 -5.17 -2.90
CA ILE A 175 -9.94 -5.67 -2.03
C ILE A 175 -11.30 -5.51 -2.72
N ARG A 176 -11.47 -4.49 -3.55
CA ARG A 176 -12.65 -4.29 -4.40
C ARG A 176 -12.90 -5.48 -5.35
N SER A 177 -11.81 -6.04 -5.91
CA SER A 177 -11.94 -7.21 -6.78
C SER A 177 -12.45 -8.45 -6.03
N ILE A 178 -12.08 -8.63 -4.75
CA ILE A 178 -12.62 -9.73 -3.94
C ILE A 178 -14.14 -9.59 -3.81
N ALA A 179 -14.66 -8.39 -3.56
CA ALA A 179 -16.09 -8.12 -3.45
C ALA A 179 -16.83 -8.36 -4.76
N ARG A 180 -16.29 -7.84 -5.88
CA ARG A 180 -16.82 -8.07 -7.22
C ARG A 180 -16.86 -9.56 -7.57
N ASP A 181 -15.75 -10.26 -7.39
CA ASP A 181 -15.58 -11.64 -7.81
C ASP A 181 -16.44 -12.58 -6.97
N LEU A 182 -16.66 -12.30 -5.67
CA LEU A 182 -17.63 -12.99 -4.83
C LEU A 182 -19.06 -12.81 -5.39
N GLY A 183 -19.45 -11.55 -5.70
CA GLY A 183 -20.75 -11.25 -6.25
C GLY A 183 -21.00 -11.89 -7.62
N ILE A 184 -19.96 -11.98 -8.47
CA ILE A 184 -20.02 -12.68 -9.76
C ILE A 184 -20.21 -14.18 -9.54
N ALA A 185 -19.43 -14.81 -8.67
CA ALA A 185 -19.48 -16.24 -8.39
C ALA A 185 -20.83 -16.68 -7.83
N LEU A 186 -21.50 -15.80 -7.08
CA LEU A 186 -22.82 -16.06 -6.51
C LEU A 186 -23.98 -15.54 -7.37
N TYR A 187 -23.69 -14.94 -8.54
CA TYR A 187 -24.67 -14.41 -9.51
C TYR A 187 -25.60 -13.31 -8.96
N VAL A 188 -25.17 -12.58 -7.92
CA VAL A 188 -25.99 -11.51 -7.30
C VAL A 188 -25.34 -10.13 -7.39
N GLY A 189 -24.09 -10.05 -7.89
CA GLY A 189 -23.31 -8.82 -7.83
C GLY A 189 -22.77 -8.53 -6.43
N GLY A 190 -21.68 -7.76 -6.38
CA GLY A 190 -21.03 -7.39 -5.13
C GLY A 190 -20.08 -6.21 -5.28
N HIS A 191 -19.97 -5.40 -4.24
CA HIS A 191 -19.07 -4.25 -4.18
C HIS A 191 -18.65 -3.97 -2.73
N LEU A 192 -17.61 -3.14 -2.55
CA LEU A 192 -17.21 -2.67 -1.23
C LEU A 192 -18.01 -1.45 -0.79
N THR A 193 -18.62 -1.51 0.40
CA THR A 193 -19.28 -0.37 1.04
C THR A 193 -18.36 0.37 2.02
N ALA A 194 -17.36 -0.31 2.60
CA ALA A 194 -16.37 0.27 3.50
C ALA A 194 -15.00 -0.39 3.28
N LEU A 195 -13.93 0.41 3.45
CA LEU A 195 -12.56 -0.08 3.42
C LEU A 195 -11.69 0.77 4.33
N ARG A 196 -10.96 0.10 5.26
CA ARG A 196 -9.98 0.74 6.14
C ARG A 196 -8.68 -0.03 6.12
N ARG A 197 -7.58 0.61 5.73
CA ARG A 197 -6.25 0.01 5.80
C ARG A 197 -5.68 0.15 7.21
N THR A 198 -5.49 -0.96 7.90
CA THR A 198 -5.00 -1.00 9.29
C THR A 198 -3.49 -1.18 9.39
N LEU A 199 -2.86 -1.67 8.31
CA LEU A 199 -1.41 -1.90 8.26
C LEU A 199 -0.86 -1.61 6.85
N VAL A 200 0.27 -0.94 6.80
CA VAL A 200 1.25 -0.95 5.72
C VAL A 200 2.56 -1.39 6.36
N SER A 201 2.86 -2.68 6.27
CA SER A 201 3.95 -3.28 7.05
C SER A 201 5.25 -2.50 6.90
N PRO A 202 5.89 -2.13 8.04
CA PRO A 202 5.54 -2.50 9.42
C PRO A 202 4.68 -1.45 10.17
N PHE A 203 4.16 -0.42 9.51
CA PHE A 203 3.45 0.71 10.13
C PHE A 203 1.98 0.39 10.35
N ALA A 204 1.56 0.36 11.64
CA ALA A 204 0.21 0.07 12.04
C ALA A 204 -0.63 1.35 12.27
N ILE A 205 -1.95 1.21 12.24
CA ILE A 205 -2.89 2.34 12.39
C ILE A 205 -2.73 3.08 13.72
N GLN A 206 -2.32 2.38 14.78
CA GLN A 206 -2.08 2.97 16.11
C GLN A 206 -0.91 3.97 16.12
N GLU A 207 -0.02 3.89 15.13
CA GLU A 207 1.11 4.80 14.96
C GLU A 207 0.73 6.04 14.12
N CYS A 208 -0.44 6.03 13.52
CA CYS A 208 -0.91 7.10 12.64
C CYS A 208 -1.67 8.19 13.40
N GLY A 209 -1.79 9.34 12.77
CA GLY A 209 -2.60 10.46 13.25
C GLY A 209 -3.05 11.33 12.09
N THR A 210 -3.68 12.46 12.39
CA THR A 210 -4.08 13.39 11.35
C THR A 210 -2.83 14.00 10.67
N TYR A 211 -2.94 14.33 9.40
CA TYR A 211 -1.82 14.98 8.67
C TYR A 211 -1.45 16.35 9.27
N GLN A 212 -2.29 16.95 10.11
CA GLN A 212 -2.08 18.24 10.76
C GLN A 212 -1.29 18.13 12.05
N GLU A 213 -1.54 17.11 12.85
CA GLU A 213 -1.04 16.97 14.22
C GLU A 213 0.15 16.02 14.29
N ARG A 214 0.16 14.95 13.45
CA ARG A 214 1.21 13.94 13.52
C ARG A 214 2.58 14.54 13.19
N GLU A 215 3.56 14.21 14.02
CA GLU A 215 4.96 14.58 13.77
C GLU A 215 5.61 13.66 12.75
N VAL A 216 6.62 14.19 12.08
CA VAL A 216 7.45 13.45 11.13
C VAL A 216 8.45 12.62 11.91
N ILE A 217 8.44 11.31 11.73
CA ILE A 217 9.49 10.43 12.25
C ILE A 217 10.72 10.55 11.35
N SER A 218 11.91 10.40 11.95
CA SER A 218 13.17 10.54 11.21
C SER A 218 13.31 9.46 10.12
N VAL A 219 14.16 9.73 9.13
CA VAL A 219 14.49 8.72 8.10
C VAL A 219 15.07 7.47 8.74
N ALA A 220 15.98 7.65 9.72
CA ALA A 220 16.62 6.55 10.42
C ALA A 220 15.59 5.68 11.15
N GLU A 221 14.69 6.29 11.92
CA GLU A 221 13.63 5.58 12.65
C GLU A 221 12.72 4.79 11.70
N GLY A 222 12.21 5.45 10.65
CA GLY A 222 11.28 4.80 9.72
C GLY A 222 11.92 3.68 8.91
N ILE A 223 13.14 3.88 8.40
CA ILE A 223 13.80 2.86 7.57
C ILE A 223 14.31 1.68 8.39
N SER A 224 14.66 1.88 9.67
CA SER A 224 15.10 0.82 10.57
C SER A 224 13.99 -0.20 10.87
N LYS A 225 12.72 0.18 10.70
CA LYS A 225 11.60 -0.76 10.79
C LYS A 225 11.46 -1.63 9.53
N VAL A 226 12.01 -1.19 8.39
CA VAL A 226 11.76 -1.78 7.06
C VAL A 226 12.94 -2.60 6.55
N LEU A 227 14.16 -2.13 6.78
CA LEU A 227 15.40 -2.73 6.25
C LEU A 227 16.36 -3.13 7.37
N PRO A 228 17.22 -4.15 7.13
CA PRO A 228 18.35 -4.43 8.00
C PRO A 228 19.25 -3.19 8.14
N ILE A 229 19.88 -3.04 9.31
CA ILE A 229 20.70 -1.87 9.64
C ILE A 229 22.16 -2.25 9.76
N ARG A 230 23.04 -1.40 9.21
CA ARG A 230 24.47 -1.39 9.45
C ARG A 230 24.86 -0.07 10.14
N SER A 231 25.44 -0.14 11.33
CA SER A 231 26.06 1.03 11.96
C SER A 231 27.44 1.26 11.32
N LEU A 232 27.72 2.47 10.90
CA LEU A 232 29.00 2.88 10.34
C LEU A 232 29.89 3.48 11.43
N ASP A 233 31.22 3.26 11.33
CA ASP A 233 32.17 4.05 12.06
C ASP A 233 32.49 5.37 11.33
N PHE A 234 33.35 6.21 11.92
CA PHE A 234 33.72 7.51 11.33
C PHE A 234 34.49 7.38 10.01
N ASN A 235 35.30 6.33 9.85
CA ASN A 235 36.07 6.10 8.62
C ASN A 235 35.15 5.65 7.51
N GLU A 236 34.27 4.68 7.79
CA GLU A 236 33.25 4.20 6.87
C GLU A 236 32.29 5.32 6.44
N MET A 237 31.89 6.19 7.40
CA MET A 237 31.05 7.36 7.10
C MET A 237 31.75 8.32 6.13
N ASN A 238 33.04 8.53 6.32
CA ASN A 238 33.87 9.36 5.41
C ASN A 238 33.91 8.73 4.00
N GLU A 239 34.20 7.43 3.89
CA GLU A 239 34.23 6.74 2.60
C GLU A 239 32.85 6.80 1.87
N ILE A 240 31.75 6.57 2.58
CA ILE A 240 30.40 6.66 2.01
C ILE A 240 30.07 8.08 1.55
N SER A 241 30.55 9.11 2.24
CA SER A 241 30.32 10.51 1.84
C SER A 241 30.89 10.85 0.46
N PHE A 242 31.91 10.13 0.03
CA PHE A 242 32.49 10.20 -1.32
C PHE A 242 31.93 9.17 -2.30
N GLY A 243 30.90 8.40 -1.88
CA GLY A 243 30.30 7.35 -2.71
C GLY A 243 31.19 6.11 -2.90
N ARG A 244 32.21 5.92 -2.05
CA ARG A 244 33.13 4.79 -2.11
C ARG A 244 32.52 3.52 -1.53
N TYR A 245 33.10 2.38 -1.89
CA TYR A 245 32.68 1.06 -1.42
C TYR A 245 33.23 0.76 -0.02
N LEU A 246 32.45 0.01 0.75
CA LEU A 246 32.88 -0.54 2.04
C LEU A 246 33.11 -2.05 1.95
N ALA A 247 33.62 -2.63 3.02
CA ALA A 247 33.60 -4.09 3.20
C ALA A 247 32.17 -4.61 3.17
N PRO A 248 31.90 -5.81 2.60
CA PRO A 248 30.56 -6.35 2.49
C PRO A 248 29.94 -6.61 3.87
N ASN A 249 28.61 -6.48 3.95
CA ASN A 249 27.84 -6.85 5.14
C ASN A 249 27.42 -8.32 5.03
N PRO A 250 27.32 -9.09 6.13
CA PRO A 250 26.72 -10.43 6.11
C PRO A 250 25.25 -10.45 5.64
N ALA A 251 24.50 -9.34 5.79
CA ALA A 251 23.11 -9.26 5.31
C ALA A 251 23.05 -9.32 3.78
N SER A 252 22.08 -10.06 3.26
CA SER A 252 21.75 -10.10 1.83
C SER A 252 20.75 -8.99 1.45
N GLY A 253 20.78 -8.58 0.17
CA GLY A 253 19.87 -7.56 -0.36
C GLY A 253 20.25 -6.14 0.04
N THR A 254 19.27 -5.23 0.00
CA THR A 254 19.43 -3.83 0.38
C THR A 254 19.33 -3.66 1.89
N TYR A 255 20.21 -2.85 2.47
CA TYR A 255 20.18 -2.48 3.87
C TYR A 255 20.48 -1.00 4.06
N ALA A 256 20.01 -0.45 5.19
CA ALA A 256 20.25 0.95 5.53
C ALA A 256 21.53 1.06 6.39
N ALA A 257 22.30 2.08 6.13
CA ALA A 257 23.48 2.44 6.92
C ALA A 257 23.18 3.68 7.77
N LEU A 258 23.53 3.61 9.06
CA LEU A 258 23.39 4.70 10.00
C LEU A 258 24.78 5.24 10.38
N SER A 259 24.88 6.56 10.55
CA SER A 259 26.07 7.25 11.06
C SER A 259 26.36 6.83 12.52
N PRO A 260 27.55 7.15 13.07
CA PRO A 260 27.83 6.95 14.49
C PRO A 260 26.87 7.68 15.44
N GLN A 261 26.16 8.70 14.95
CA GLN A 261 25.15 9.45 15.70
C GLN A 261 23.72 8.84 15.54
N GLY A 262 23.57 7.74 14.79
CA GLY A 262 22.28 7.10 14.52
C GLY A 262 21.45 7.77 13.42
N GLU A 263 22.02 8.66 12.64
CA GLU A 263 21.33 9.30 11.51
C GLU A 263 21.45 8.46 10.24
N PHE A 264 20.46 8.53 9.37
CA PHE A 264 20.49 7.84 8.08
C PHE A 264 21.62 8.38 7.20
N ALA A 265 22.57 7.50 6.84
CA ALA A 265 23.73 7.83 6.01
C ALA A 265 23.58 7.38 4.56
N ALA A 266 23.14 6.13 4.33
CA ALA A 266 23.04 5.57 2.99
C ALA A 266 22.10 4.36 2.92
N LEU A 267 21.70 4.00 1.69
CA LEU A 267 21.30 2.63 1.35
C LEU A 267 22.48 1.95 0.68
N LEU A 268 22.75 0.74 1.09
CA LEU A 268 23.84 -0.09 0.59
C LEU A 268 23.30 -1.43 0.08
N GLU A 269 24.04 -2.03 -0.85
CA GLU A 269 23.82 -3.38 -1.34
C GLU A 269 25.17 -4.06 -1.57
N ASN A 270 25.26 -5.34 -1.21
CA ASN A 270 26.45 -6.12 -1.54
C ASN A 270 26.45 -6.47 -3.02
N LYS A 271 27.55 -6.22 -3.70
CA LYS A 271 27.75 -6.63 -5.10
C LYS A 271 29.20 -7.04 -5.36
N ILE A 272 29.40 -7.73 -6.46
CA ILE A 272 30.74 -8.12 -6.91
C ILE A 272 31.25 -7.04 -7.87
N VAL A 273 32.41 -6.47 -7.55
CA VAL A 273 33.13 -5.46 -8.37
C VAL A 273 34.56 -5.91 -8.51
N ALA A 274 35.05 -6.12 -9.74
CA ALA A 274 36.39 -6.60 -10.02
C ALA A 274 36.74 -7.85 -9.17
N GLU A 275 35.87 -8.87 -9.17
CA GLU A 275 35.99 -10.14 -8.45
C GLU A 275 35.96 -10.04 -6.91
N LYS A 276 35.76 -8.85 -6.35
CA LYS A 276 35.66 -8.64 -4.90
C LYS A 276 34.23 -8.32 -4.50
N SER A 277 33.76 -8.94 -3.41
CA SER A 277 32.50 -8.56 -2.78
C SER A 277 32.71 -7.24 -2.03
N VAL A 278 31.81 -6.29 -2.27
CA VAL A 278 31.84 -4.94 -1.65
C VAL A 278 30.41 -4.51 -1.29
N ALA A 279 30.29 -3.66 -0.28
CA ALA A 279 29.07 -2.91 0.00
C ALA A 279 29.09 -1.60 -0.83
N ALA A 280 28.18 -1.51 -1.79
CA ALA A 280 28.11 -0.37 -2.69
C ALA A 280 26.93 0.55 -2.33
N PRO A 281 27.12 1.87 -2.29
CA PRO A 281 26.02 2.80 -2.05
C PRO A 281 25.07 2.84 -3.26
N ILE A 282 23.78 2.59 -3.00
CA ILE A 282 22.68 2.82 -3.93
C ILE A 282 22.22 4.27 -3.82
N MET A 283 22.21 4.77 -2.59
CA MET A 283 21.80 6.12 -2.24
C MET A 283 22.62 6.60 -1.06
N VAL A 284 23.17 7.81 -1.15
CA VAL A 284 23.83 8.50 -0.04
C VAL A 284 22.95 9.65 0.43
N ALA A 285 22.84 9.84 1.75
CA ALA A 285 22.17 10.99 2.31
C ALA A 285 22.93 12.25 1.92
N VAL A 286 22.22 13.22 1.33
CA VAL A 286 22.82 14.52 1.03
C VAL A 286 22.93 15.27 2.35
N LYS A 287 24.13 15.73 2.71
CA LYS A 287 24.30 16.71 3.80
C LYS A 287 23.57 17.98 3.37
N GLU A 288 22.56 18.39 4.17
CA GLU A 288 21.91 19.71 4.04
C GLU A 288 22.84 20.83 4.49
#